data_05c1445a4d165ae9019f5238aa0bbff8
#
_entry.id   05c1445a4d165ae9019f5238aa0bbff8
#
_cell.length_a   1.000
_cell.length_b   1.000
_cell.length_c   1.000
_cell.angle_alpha   90.00
_cell.angle_beta   90.00
_cell.angle_gamma   90.00
#
_symmetry.space_group_name_H-M   'P 1'
#
loop_
_entity.id
_entity.type
_entity.pdbx_description
1 polymer ?
#
loop_
_entity_poly.entity_id
_entity_poly.type
_entity_poly.pdbx_seq_one_letter_code
_entity_poly.pdbx_strand_id
1 'polypeptide(L)'
;MSGTVLLFGRLKDVFGADRITLPTGVATTAELRARLIQDNPEIAGLLTSRAVRFAVNQQLVADEGATAISPADEIAILPPLSGG
;
A
#
# COMPACT_ATOMS: atom_id res chain seq x y z
N MET A 1 -1.11 -13.96 -13.21
CA MET A 1 0.11 -13.41 -12.58
C MET A 1 -0.28 -12.64 -11.33
N SER A 2 0.56 -12.73 -10.30
CA SER A 2 0.28 -11.99 -9.07
C SER A 2 0.74 -10.54 -9.18
N GLY A 3 -0.04 -9.64 -8.61
CA GLY A 3 0.35 -8.26 -8.48
C GLY A 3 1.41 -8.07 -7.41
N THR A 4 1.93 -6.86 -7.32
CA THR A 4 3.04 -6.53 -6.44
C THR A 4 2.74 -5.26 -5.66
N VAL A 5 3.13 -5.23 -4.39
CA VAL A 5 3.08 -4.01 -3.57
C VAL A 5 4.52 -3.57 -3.34
N LEU A 6 4.85 -2.37 -3.83
CA LEU A 6 6.19 -1.78 -3.67
C LEU A 6 6.22 -0.99 -2.37
N LEU A 7 7.30 -1.19 -1.62
CA LEU A 7 7.46 -0.61 -0.29
C LEU A 7 8.69 0.30 -0.26
N PHE A 8 8.54 1.44 0.41
CA PHE A 8 9.62 2.43 0.50
C PHE A 8 9.80 2.89 1.94
N GLY A 9 10.96 3.45 2.24
CA GLY A 9 11.24 4.04 3.54
C GLY A 9 11.02 3.08 4.69
N ARG A 10 10.30 3.55 5.71
CA ARG A 10 10.09 2.76 6.93
C ARG A 10 9.29 1.50 6.70
N LEU A 11 8.38 1.50 5.72
CA LEU A 11 7.62 0.30 5.40
C LEU A 11 8.53 -0.80 4.87
N LYS A 12 9.50 -0.42 4.04
CA LYS A 12 10.49 -1.37 3.55
C LYS A 12 11.27 -1.98 4.72
N ASP A 13 11.65 -1.16 5.69
CA ASP A 13 12.39 -1.64 6.85
C ASP A 13 11.55 -2.59 7.70
N VAL A 14 10.29 -2.27 7.93
CA VAL A 14 9.41 -3.09 8.77
C VAL A 14 9.11 -4.43 8.11
N PHE A 15 8.83 -4.43 6.80
CA PHE A 15 8.53 -5.67 6.09
C PHE A 15 9.79 -6.48 5.78
N GLY A 16 10.96 -5.85 5.81
CA GLY A 16 12.22 -6.52 5.48
C GLY A 16 12.36 -6.82 4.00
N ALA A 17 11.61 -6.12 3.14
CA ALA A 17 11.64 -6.32 1.70
C ALA A 17 11.18 -5.06 1.00
N ASP A 18 11.64 -4.85 -0.23
CA ASP A 18 11.24 -3.69 -1.02
C ASP A 18 9.95 -3.95 -1.81
N ARG A 19 9.47 -5.18 -1.81
CA ARG A 19 8.19 -5.54 -2.45
C ARG A 19 7.61 -6.79 -1.81
N ILE A 20 6.29 -6.89 -1.84
CA ILE A 20 5.58 -8.08 -1.40
C ILE A 20 4.52 -8.41 -2.45
N THR A 21 4.01 -9.65 -2.40
CA THR A 21 2.92 -10.06 -3.29
C THR A 21 1.64 -9.34 -2.88
N LEU A 22 0.90 -8.84 -3.86
CA LEU A 22 -0.40 -8.21 -3.60
C LEU A 22 -1.35 -9.24 -3.00
N PRO A 23 -1.93 -8.98 -1.82
CA PRO A 23 -2.87 -9.94 -1.22
C PRO A 23 -4.09 -10.16 -2.12
N THR A 24 -4.63 -11.36 -2.08
CA THR A 24 -5.86 -11.69 -2.80
C THR A 24 -7.07 -11.23 -2.00
N GLY A 25 -8.20 -11.03 -2.69
CA GLY A 25 -9.43 -10.69 -2.01
C GLY A 25 -9.61 -9.22 -1.69
N VAL A 26 -8.74 -8.35 -2.20
CA VAL A 26 -8.88 -6.90 -2.05
C VAL A 26 -9.33 -6.31 -3.38
N ALA A 27 -10.34 -5.45 -3.35
CA ALA A 27 -10.93 -4.87 -4.54
C ALA A 27 -10.61 -3.38 -4.73
N THR A 28 -10.21 -2.69 -3.67
CA THR A 28 -9.86 -1.27 -3.72
C THR A 28 -8.60 -1.01 -2.93
N THR A 29 -8.00 0.17 -3.15
CA THR A 29 -6.82 0.56 -2.36
C THR A 29 -7.16 0.72 -0.88
N ALA A 30 -8.37 1.14 -0.56
CA ALA A 30 -8.79 1.22 0.85
C ALA A 30 -8.82 -0.15 1.50
N GLU A 31 -9.33 -1.16 0.78
CA GLU A 31 -9.33 -2.53 1.29
C GLU A 31 -7.93 -3.07 1.43
N LEU A 32 -7.03 -2.74 0.50
CA LEU A 32 -5.64 -3.15 0.58
C LEU A 32 -4.99 -2.57 1.84
N ARG A 33 -5.21 -1.27 2.10
CA ARG A 33 -4.66 -0.63 3.29
C ARG A 33 -5.15 -1.35 4.55
N ALA A 34 -6.44 -1.62 4.63
CA ALA A 34 -7.02 -2.31 5.78
C ALA A 34 -6.46 -3.72 5.94
N ARG A 35 -6.28 -4.44 4.83
CA ARG A 35 -5.74 -5.79 4.87
C ARG A 35 -4.29 -5.82 5.34
N LEU A 36 -3.48 -4.88 4.88
CA LEU A 36 -2.08 -4.81 5.30
C LEU A 36 -1.97 -4.51 6.79
N ILE A 37 -2.83 -3.64 7.31
CA ILE A 37 -2.86 -3.33 8.74
C ILE A 37 -3.30 -4.57 9.53
N GLN A 38 -4.30 -5.28 9.05
CA GLN A 38 -4.80 -6.48 9.70
C GLN A 38 -3.73 -7.55 9.81
N ASP A 39 -2.99 -7.76 8.71
CA ASP A 39 -1.96 -8.80 8.64
C ASP A 39 -0.68 -8.40 9.37
N ASN A 40 -0.45 -7.09 9.55
CA ASN A 40 0.77 -6.56 10.14
C ASN A 40 0.44 -5.43 11.11
N PRO A 41 -0.12 -5.72 12.30
CA PRO A 41 -0.57 -4.67 13.21
C PRO A 41 0.50 -3.66 13.60
N GLU A 42 1.78 -4.05 13.55
CA GLU A 42 2.88 -3.16 13.91
C GLU A 42 3.04 -1.99 12.94
N ILE A 43 2.48 -2.08 11.74
CA ILE A 43 2.56 -0.98 10.76
C ILE A 43 1.33 -0.09 10.77
N ALA A 44 0.36 -0.36 11.64
CA ALA A 44 -0.89 0.41 11.66
C ALA A 44 -0.61 1.91 11.81
N GLY A 45 0.32 2.28 12.69
CA GLY A 45 0.66 3.68 12.89
C GLY A 45 1.23 4.35 11.65
N LEU A 46 1.89 3.60 10.78
CA LEU A 46 2.42 4.13 9.53
C LEU A 46 1.33 4.22 8.46
N LEU A 47 0.49 3.20 8.36
CA LEU A 47 -0.50 3.11 7.28
C LEU A 47 -1.78 3.89 7.56
N THR A 48 -2.07 4.25 8.80
CA THR A 48 -3.25 5.07 9.09
C THR A 48 -3.02 6.55 8.82
N SER A 49 -1.77 6.96 8.61
CA SER A 49 -1.44 8.35 8.30
C SER A 49 -1.95 8.72 6.90
N ARG A 50 -2.60 9.87 6.79
CA ARG A 50 -3.05 10.41 5.50
C ARG A 50 -1.89 10.88 4.65
N ALA A 51 -0.72 11.08 5.24
CA ALA A 51 0.47 11.48 4.49
C ALA A 51 1.03 10.32 3.67
N VAL A 52 0.68 9.08 4.01
CA VAL A 52 1.07 7.91 3.24
C VAL A 52 0.06 7.73 2.11
N ARG A 53 0.56 7.75 0.87
CA ARG A 53 -0.28 7.72 -0.32
C ARG A 53 -0.04 6.44 -1.11
N PHE A 54 -1.03 6.06 -1.88
CA PHE A 54 -0.95 4.89 -2.75
C PHE A 54 -0.89 5.33 -4.21
N ALA A 55 -0.18 4.55 -5.01
CA ALA A 55 -0.19 4.70 -6.47
C ALA A 55 -0.50 3.34 -7.09
N VAL A 56 -1.39 3.33 -8.08
CA VAL A 56 -1.77 2.11 -8.79
C VAL A 56 -1.21 2.23 -10.21
N ASN A 57 -0.34 1.31 -10.57
CA ASN A 57 0.32 1.30 -11.89
C ASN A 57 0.90 2.69 -12.22
N GLN A 58 1.58 3.28 -11.22
CA GLN A 58 2.29 4.56 -11.31
C GLN A 58 1.37 5.79 -11.36
N GLN A 59 0.08 5.62 -11.04
CA GLN A 59 -0.85 6.75 -10.94
C GLN A 59 -1.24 6.95 -9.48
N LEU A 60 -1.04 8.18 -8.99
CA LEU A 60 -1.34 8.52 -7.62
C LEU A 60 -2.86 8.43 -7.38
N VAL A 61 -3.24 7.77 -6.29
CA VAL A 61 -4.64 7.56 -5.94
C VAL A 61 -5.18 8.79 -5.20
N ALA A 62 -6.27 9.36 -5.73
CA ALA A 62 -6.93 10.50 -5.10
C ALA A 62 -7.98 10.05 -4.08
N ASP A 63 -8.73 9.00 -4.40
CA ASP A 63 -9.80 8.49 -3.54
C ASP A 63 -9.64 6.97 -3.41
N GLU A 64 -9.16 6.52 -2.25
CA GLU A 64 -8.86 5.10 -2.03
C GLU A 64 -10.10 4.23 -2.05
N GLY A 65 -11.21 4.74 -1.55
CA GLY A 65 -12.45 3.95 -1.54
C GLY A 65 -13.04 3.76 -2.91
N ALA A 66 -12.74 4.67 -3.84
CA ALA A 66 -13.27 4.62 -5.20
C ALA A 66 -12.28 4.03 -6.20
N THR A 67 -11.03 3.75 -5.80
CA THR A 67 -10.01 3.26 -6.72
C THR A 67 -9.97 1.74 -6.71
N ALA A 68 -10.47 1.15 -7.79
CA ALA A 68 -10.46 -0.30 -7.96
C ALA A 68 -9.05 -0.79 -8.30
N ILE A 69 -8.72 -1.98 -7.82
CA ILE A 69 -7.46 -2.65 -8.17
C ILE A 69 -7.74 -4.06 -8.68
N SER A 70 -6.87 -4.52 -9.55
CA SER A 70 -6.93 -5.86 -10.10
C SER A 70 -5.84 -6.74 -9.51
N PRO A 71 -6.02 -8.07 -9.48
CA PRO A 71 -5.02 -8.94 -8.85
C PRO A 71 -3.61 -8.86 -9.43
N ALA A 72 -3.47 -8.36 -10.65
CA ALA A 72 -2.16 -8.26 -11.32
C ALA A 72 -1.56 -6.85 -11.26
N ASP A 73 -2.20 -5.92 -10.55
CA ASP A 73 -1.73 -4.53 -10.53
C ASP A 73 -0.46 -4.36 -9.69
N GLU A 74 0.29 -3.31 -10.03
CA GLU A 74 1.42 -2.86 -9.23
C GLU A 74 0.96 -1.70 -8.35
N ILE A 75 1.06 -1.88 -7.04
CA ILE A 75 0.66 -0.87 -6.07
C ILE A 75 1.91 -0.37 -5.36
N ALA A 76 2.11 0.93 -5.34
CA ALA A 76 3.20 1.53 -4.57
C ALA A 76 2.64 2.23 -3.35
N ILE A 77 3.26 2.02 -2.19
CA ILE A 77 2.92 2.73 -0.96
C ILE A 77 3.99 3.78 -0.73
N LEU A 78 3.60 5.04 -0.90
CA LEU A 78 4.54 6.15 -0.91
C LEU A 78 4.62 6.80 0.47
N PRO A 79 5.83 7.00 1.00
CA PRO A 79 6.00 7.64 2.29
C PRO A 79 5.64 9.13 2.23
N PRO A 80 5.49 9.78 3.41
CA PRO A 80 5.26 11.23 3.43
C PRO A 80 6.43 11.96 2.76
N LEU A 81 6.09 12.94 1.93
CA LEU A 81 7.10 13.68 1.19
C LEU A 81 7.82 14.72 2.04
N SER A 82 7.17 15.22 3.07
CA SER A 82 7.69 16.35 3.81
C SER A 82 8.86 16.00 4.73
N GLY A 83 9.10 14.73 5.01
CA GLY A 83 10.16 14.34 5.93
C GLY A 83 9.97 14.84 7.34
N GLY A 84 8.90 15.48 7.60
CA GLY A 84 8.63 16.02 8.89
C GLY A 84 7.18 16.17 9.14
#